data_d68cb18fdd50f622a5eafa51c1eef5f1
#
_entry.id   d68cb18fdd50f622a5eafa51c1eef5f1
#
_cell.length_a   1.000
_cell.length_b   1.000
_cell.length_c   1.000
_cell.angle_alpha   90.00
_cell.angle_beta   90.00
_cell.angle_gamma   90.00
#
_symmetry.space_group_name_H-M   'P 1'
#
loop_
_entity.id
_entity.type
_entity.pdbx_description
1 polymer ?
#
loop_
_entity_poly.entity_id
_entity_poly.type
_entity_poly.pdbx_seq_one_letter_code
_entity_poly.pdbx_strand_id
1 'polypeptide(L)'
;MQRPVPEPATATRAIHHGESFASETGTVMPPIYATSTFEHGNPGGFDYTRSGNPNFRILETVLASVEACSHATVFGSGVSAITAIASTLSQGDLVVCEENLYGCTVRLFEQVFAKFGVRTEWVDFTNPEAAAGIIERQPAMVWLESPTNPLLKVIDLDAVCSAARSAGVPVVVDNTFATALVQRPLELGATLSLTSTTKYINGHSDALGGAVCTDEPSWHQKMVFAQKALGLMPSPFDCWLITRGIKTLPLRLNQQMANAAAVADHLASHPAVSWVRYPGRDDHPQRAVALRQMNGGGAIVTIGLNASLEQAYAMCKALRWFTMAESLGGVESLICHPATMTHAAVSAEIKTALGISDGLIRLSLGCEDITDLLIDLDHALSLLP
;
A
#
# COMPACT_ATOMS: atom_id res chain seq x y z
N MET A 1 34.22 -25.25 12.25
CA MET A 1 33.53 -24.05 11.74
C MET A 1 32.05 -24.41 11.57
N GLN A 2 31.13 -23.84 12.38
CA GLN A 2 29.69 -23.96 12.15
C GLN A 2 29.37 -23.23 10.84
N ARG A 3 28.62 -23.86 9.93
CA ARG A 3 28.11 -23.17 8.74
C ARG A 3 27.23 -22.00 9.21
N PRO A 4 27.37 -20.81 8.64
CA PRO A 4 26.46 -19.71 8.99
C PRO A 4 25.01 -20.18 8.74
N VAL A 5 24.16 -19.99 9.73
CA VAL A 5 22.72 -20.26 9.58
C VAL A 5 22.19 -19.27 8.54
N PRO A 6 21.56 -19.74 7.45
CA PRO A 6 21.03 -18.84 6.43
C PRO A 6 19.93 -17.96 7.03
N GLU A 7 19.79 -16.73 6.50
CA GLU A 7 18.69 -15.84 6.87
C GLU A 7 17.32 -16.53 6.66
N PRO A 8 16.42 -16.46 7.63
CA PRO A 8 15.10 -17.08 7.50
C PRO A 8 14.28 -16.45 6.37
N ALA A 9 13.47 -17.26 5.70
CA ALA A 9 12.53 -16.79 4.70
C ALA A 9 11.54 -15.75 5.27
N THR A 10 11.01 -14.87 4.42
CA THR A 10 10.11 -13.77 4.82
C THR A 10 8.91 -14.25 5.64
N ALA A 11 8.32 -15.41 5.30
CA ALA A 11 7.21 -15.99 6.06
C ALA A 11 7.62 -16.34 7.52
N THR A 12 8.81 -16.88 7.72
CA THR A 12 9.36 -17.17 9.06
C THR A 12 9.62 -15.88 9.82
N ARG A 13 10.18 -14.87 9.16
CA ARG A 13 10.44 -13.55 9.76
C ARG A 13 9.15 -12.85 10.19
N ALA A 14 8.10 -12.90 9.38
CA ALA A 14 6.78 -12.34 9.72
C ALA A 14 6.20 -12.94 11.01
N ILE A 15 6.51 -14.21 11.31
CA ILE A 15 6.03 -14.89 12.51
C ILE A 15 6.89 -14.57 13.73
N HIS A 16 8.22 -14.60 13.60
CA HIS A 16 9.13 -14.65 14.75
C HIS A 16 9.86 -13.35 15.10
N HIS A 17 10.02 -12.40 14.18
CA HIS A 17 10.84 -11.21 14.42
C HIS A 17 10.26 -10.20 15.41
N GLY A 18 9.05 -10.35 15.91
CA GLY A 18 8.52 -9.55 17.01
C GLY A 18 8.65 -10.19 18.40
N GLU A 19 9.17 -11.42 18.47
CA GLU A 19 9.18 -12.22 19.72
C GLU A 19 10.33 -11.89 20.67
N SER A 20 11.41 -11.27 20.18
CA SER A 20 12.60 -10.92 21.00
C SER A 20 12.34 -9.89 22.09
N PHE A 21 11.16 -9.26 22.12
CA PHE A 21 10.68 -8.40 23.20
C PHE A 21 9.86 -9.19 24.23
N ALA A 22 10.11 -10.52 24.36
CA ALA A 22 9.45 -11.37 25.31
C ALA A 22 9.53 -10.74 26.70
N SER A 23 8.38 -10.62 27.34
CA SER A 23 8.25 -10.16 28.69
C SER A 23 8.96 -11.09 29.67
N GLU A 24 9.24 -10.63 30.87
CA GLU A 24 9.75 -11.46 31.99
C GLU A 24 8.88 -12.69 32.25
N THR A 25 7.65 -12.72 31.75
CA THR A 25 6.70 -13.82 31.88
C THR A 25 6.83 -14.88 30.79
N GLY A 26 7.68 -14.69 29.78
CA GLY A 26 7.88 -15.67 28.69
C GLY A 26 6.66 -15.84 27.76
N THR A 27 5.86 -14.81 27.58
CA THR A 27 4.69 -14.85 26.68
C THR A 27 5.12 -15.02 25.22
N VAL A 28 4.42 -15.88 24.47
CA VAL A 28 4.67 -16.07 23.02
C VAL A 28 4.21 -14.86 22.22
N MET A 29 3.06 -14.26 22.58
CA MET A 29 2.58 -13.01 21.99
C MET A 29 2.94 -11.85 22.91
N PRO A 30 3.49 -10.73 22.39
CA PRO A 30 3.82 -9.59 23.25
C PRO A 30 2.58 -9.02 23.94
N PRO A 31 2.71 -8.49 25.18
CA PRO A 31 1.61 -7.82 25.86
C PRO A 31 1.25 -6.50 25.17
N ILE A 32 0.04 -5.99 25.47
CA ILE A 32 -0.38 -4.64 25.08
C ILE A 32 0.06 -3.65 26.16
N TYR A 33 0.89 -2.68 25.77
CA TYR A 33 1.35 -1.61 26.68
C TYR A 33 0.45 -0.38 26.56
N ALA A 34 -0.75 -0.49 27.10
CA ALA A 34 -1.76 0.58 27.08
C ALA A 34 -1.48 1.64 28.15
N THR A 35 -0.37 2.36 28.03
CA THR A 35 0.02 3.43 28.92
C THR A 35 0.39 4.70 28.17
N SER A 36 0.17 5.88 28.77
CA SER A 36 0.59 7.15 28.19
C SER A 36 2.03 7.52 28.61
N THR A 37 2.50 7.07 29.77
CA THR A 37 3.77 7.49 30.34
C THR A 37 4.52 6.32 30.99
N PHE A 38 5.83 6.43 31.07
CA PHE A 38 6.73 5.45 31.65
C PHE A 38 7.54 6.09 32.78
N GLU A 39 8.01 5.27 33.74
CA GLU A 39 8.89 5.72 34.78
C GLU A 39 10.23 6.22 34.20
N HIS A 40 10.72 7.35 34.67
CA HIS A 40 11.99 7.90 34.22
C HIS A 40 13.15 6.96 34.57
N GLY A 41 14.01 6.72 33.59
CA GLY A 41 15.15 5.81 33.75
C GLY A 41 14.81 4.33 33.67
N ASN A 42 13.60 3.94 33.20
CA ASN A 42 13.25 2.55 33.00
C ASN A 42 14.20 1.86 31.99
N PRO A 43 14.42 0.52 32.12
CA PRO A 43 15.39 -0.20 31.27
C PRO A 43 15.00 -0.24 29.79
N GLY A 44 13.74 -0.01 29.42
CA GLY A 44 13.25 0.03 28.06
C GLY A 44 13.59 1.32 27.31
N GLY A 45 13.99 2.39 28.05
CA GLY A 45 14.31 3.71 27.49
C GLY A 45 13.10 4.47 26.94
N PHE A 46 11.89 4.16 27.42
CA PHE A 46 10.65 4.86 27.08
C PHE A 46 10.36 5.99 28.06
N ASP A 47 9.79 7.09 27.57
CA ASP A 47 9.34 8.22 28.40
C ASP A 47 7.82 8.32 28.35
N TYR A 48 7.30 8.46 27.13
CA TYR A 48 5.92 8.80 26.86
C TYR A 48 5.49 8.16 25.53
N THR A 49 4.30 7.58 25.49
CA THR A 49 3.82 6.79 24.31
C THR A 49 3.85 7.57 22.99
N ARG A 50 3.57 8.91 23.00
CA ARG A 50 3.69 9.72 21.77
C ARG A 50 5.12 9.72 21.20
N SER A 51 6.13 9.49 22.04
CA SER A 51 7.55 9.48 21.67
C SER A 51 8.10 8.08 21.42
N GLY A 52 7.34 7.03 21.79
CA GLY A 52 7.72 5.63 21.64
C GLY A 52 6.95 4.73 22.61
N ASN A 53 6.68 3.51 22.16
CA ASN A 53 5.98 2.49 22.94
C ASN A 53 6.52 1.12 22.56
N PRO A 54 6.58 0.13 23.46
CA PRO A 54 7.04 -1.21 23.12
C PRO A 54 6.29 -1.85 21.95
N ASN A 55 4.97 -1.66 21.82
CA ASN A 55 4.19 -2.20 20.71
C ASN A 55 4.56 -1.54 19.37
N PHE A 56 4.96 -0.25 19.35
CA PHE A 56 5.47 0.39 18.12
C PHE A 56 6.78 -0.27 17.71
N ARG A 57 7.75 -0.38 18.64
CA ARG A 57 9.05 -0.98 18.37
C ARG A 57 8.95 -2.43 17.88
N ILE A 58 8.02 -3.22 18.47
CA ILE A 58 7.77 -4.60 18.02
C ILE A 58 7.29 -4.61 16.56
N LEU A 59 6.28 -3.80 16.23
CA LEU A 59 5.75 -3.75 14.88
C LEU A 59 6.78 -3.20 13.88
N GLU A 60 7.55 -2.18 14.26
CA GLU A 60 8.65 -1.62 13.44
C GLU A 60 9.71 -2.69 13.15
N THR A 61 10.08 -3.49 14.15
CA THR A 61 11.05 -4.60 13.96
C THR A 61 10.54 -5.65 12.98
N VAL A 62 9.26 -6.05 13.10
CA VAL A 62 8.66 -7.02 12.18
C VAL A 62 8.59 -6.45 10.77
N LEU A 63 8.13 -5.20 10.60
CA LEU A 63 8.00 -4.56 9.30
C LEU A 63 9.36 -4.39 8.63
N ALA A 64 10.37 -3.89 9.33
CA ALA A 64 11.72 -3.76 8.80
C ALA A 64 12.26 -5.12 8.31
N SER A 65 12.00 -6.18 9.08
CA SER A 65 12.42 -7.54 8.71
C SER A 65 11.68 -8.07 7.48
N VAL A 66 10.37 -7.82 7.36
CA VAL A 66 9.56 -8.27 6.20
C VAL A 66 9.94 -7.50 4.93
N GLU A 67 10.17 -6.18 5.05
CA GLU A 67 10.65 -5.32 3.96
C GLU A 67 12.13 -5.56 3.61
N ALA A 68 12.86 -6.34 4.44
CA ALA A 68 14.30 -6.57 4.33
C ALA A 68 15.11 -5.25 4.35
N CYS A 69 14.77 -4.35 5.28
CA CYS A 69 15.42 -3.04 5.44
C CYS A 69 15.91 -2.81 6.86
N SER A 70 16.69 -1.75 7.03
CA SER A 70 17.33 -1.39 8.30
C SER A 70 16.39 -0.73 9.30
N HIS A 71 15.39 0.03 8.81
CA HIS A 71 14.54 0.88 9.65
C HIS A 71 13.08 0.87 9.17
N ALA A 72 12.16 0.82 10.13
CA ALA A 72 10.75 1.13 9.92
C ALA A 72 10.28 2.13 10.97
N THR A 73 9.31 2.97 10.63
CA THR A 73 8.60 3.86 11.55
C THR A 73 7.11 3.70 11.32
N VAL A 74 6.34 3.46 12.39
CA VAL A 74 4.89 3.23 12.31
C VAL A 74 4.09 4.51 12.60
N PHE A 75 2.90 4.60 12.01
CA PHE A 75 2.02 5.76 12.07
C PHE A 75 0.56 5.37 12.28
N GLY A 76 -0.28 6.30 12.76
CA GLY A 76 -1.69 6.06 13.05
C GLY A 76 -2.57 5.74 11.83
N SER A 77 -2.08 5.98 10.62
CA SER A 77 -2.72 5.62 9.35
C SER A 77 -1.74 5.73 8.19
N GLY A 78 -2.10 5.20 7.01
CA GLY A 78 -1.34 5.44 5.78
C GLY A 78 -1.21 6.94 5.48
N VAL A 79 -2.28 7.71 5.66
CA VAL A 79 -2.26 9.17 5.45
C VAL A 79 -1.33 9.87 6.46
N SER A 80 -1.25 9.40 7.70
CA SER A 80 -0.28 9.91 8.68
C SER A 80 1.17 9.64 8.24
N ALA A 81 1.44 8.48 7.63
CA ALA A 81 2.76 8.18 7.05
C ALA A 81 3.08 9.09 5.86
N ILE A 82 2.11 9.31 4.96
CA ILE A 82 2.23 10.27 3.84
C ILE A 82 2.53 11.68 4.38
N THR A 83 1.79 12.13 5.41
CA THR A 83 1.95 13.44 6.04
C THR A 83 3.36 13.59 6.66
N ALA A 84 3.87 12.53 7.31
CA ALA A 84 5.21 12.54 7.90
C ALA A 84 6.29 12.76 6.83
N ILE A 85 6.21 12.07 5.69
CA ILE A 85 7.14 12.26 4.56
C ILE A 85 6.99 13.67 3.97
N ALA A 86 5.76 14.07 3.65
CA ALA A 86 5.48 15.38 3.04
C ALA A 86 5.87 16.56 3.95
N SER A 87 5.86 16.37 5.29
CA SER A 87 6.31 17.40 6.26
C SER A 87 7.80 17.71 6.19
N THR A 88 8.58 16.92 5.46
CA THR A 88 10.02 17.21 5.23
C THR A 88 10.25 18.23 4.11
N LEU A 89 9.20 18.56 3.36
CA LEU A 89 9.25 19.52 2.27
C LEU A 89 9.19 20.96 2.79
N SER A 90 9.79 21.87 2.05
CA SER A 90 9.84 23.30 2.32
C SER A 90 9.04 24.10 1.30
N GLN A 91 8.76 25.35 1.63
CA GLN A 91 8.14 26.29 0.67
C GLN A 91 8.98 26.40 -0.60
N GLY A 92 8.34 26.28 -1.76
CA GLY A 92 8.98 26.33 -3.07
C GLY A 92 9.44 24.98 -3.61
N ASP A 93 9.48 23.93 -2.78
CA ASP A 93 9.82 22.59 -3.23
C ASP A 93 8.84 22.07 -4.28
N LEU A 94 9.37 21.35 -5.27
CA LEU A 94 8.60 20.64 -6.28
C LEU A 94 8.57 19.14 -5.95
N VAL A 95 7.39 18.56 -5.90
CA VAL A 95 7.18 17.10 -5.87
C VAL A 95 6.66 16.66 -7.23
N VAL A 96 7.33 15.72 -7.88
CA VAL A 96 6.83 15.09 -9.10
C VAL A 96 6.17 13.77 -8.72
N CYS A 97 4.88 13.69 -8.96
CA CYS A 97 4.01 12.58 -8.56
C CYS A 97 3.53 11.77 -9.75
N GLU A 98 3.40 10.46 -9.58
CA GLU A 98 2.57 9.65 -10.50
C GLU A 98 1.16 10.24 -10.57
N GLU A 99 0.58 10.34 -11.75
CA GLU A 99 -0.74 10.94 -11.97
C GLU A 99 -1.90 10.12 -11.38
N ASN A 100 -1.70 8.80 -11.25
CA ASN A 100 -2.71 7.85 -10.78
C ASN A 100 -2.37 7.37 -9.37
N LEU A 101 -2.58 8.22 -8.37
CA LEU A 101 -2.33 7.96 -6.95
C LEU A 101 -3.62 7.82 -6.14
N TYR A 102 -3.46 7.27 -4.93
CA TYR A 102 -4.51 7.27 -3.93
C TYR A 102 -5.09 8.68 -3.70
N GLY A 103 -6.42 8.81 -3.77
CA GLY A 103 -7.10 10.11 -3.74
C GLY A 103 -6.81 10.98 -2.51
N CYS A 104 -6.48 10.37 -1.34
CA CYS A 104 -6.07 11.17 -0.19
C CYS A 104 -4.64 11.72 -0.33
N THR A 105 -3.74 11.04 -1.05
CA THR A 105 -2.41 11.57 -1.37
C THR A 105 -2.54 12.81 -2.24
N VAL A 106 -3.35 12.73 -3.30
CA VAL A 106 -3.66 13.89 -4.16
C VAL A 106 -4.23 15.04 -3.36
N ARG A 107 -5.26 14.77 -2.54
CA ARG A 107 -5.90 15.79 -1.69
C ARG A 107 -4.90 16.44 -0.71
N LEU A 108 -3.99 15.65 -0.14
CA LEU A 108 -3.00 16.15 0.80
C LEU A 108 -2.04 17.13 0.12
N PHE A 109 -1.52 16.79 -1.06
CA PHE A 109 -0.62 17.69 -1.80
C PHE A 109 -1.36 18.93 -2.30
N GLU A 110 -2.52 18.78 -2.94
CA GLU A 110 -3.22 19.90 -3.57
C GLU A 110 -3.94 20.84 -2.58
N GLN A 111 -4.46 20.30 -1.48
CA GLN A 111 -5.33 21.09 -0.59
C GLN A 111 -4.68 21.42 0.77
N VAL A 112 -3.62 20.71 1.16
CA VAL A 112 -2.92 20.95 2.41
C VAL A 112 -1.54 21.54 2.15
N PHE A 113 -0.63 20.77 1.52
CA PHE A 113 0.76 21.20 1.34
C PHE A 113 0.92 22.34 0.32
N ALA A 114 0.04 22.46 -0.66
CA ALA A 114 -0.01 23.64 -1.54
C ALA A 114 -0.18 24.96 -0.76
N LYS A 115 -0.88 24.96 0.39
CA LYS A 115 -1.01 26.15 1.26
C LYS A 115 0.30 26.55 1.92
N PHE A 116 1.23 25.63 2.05
CA PHE A 116 2.58 25.88 2.57
C PHE A 116 3.61 26.13 1.46
N GLY A 117 3.12 26.30 0.21
CA GLY A 117 3.95 26.63 -0.95
C GLY A 117 4.68 25.45 -1.57
N VAL A 118 4.33 24.21 -1.24
CA VAL A 118 4.80 23.03 -1.98
C VAL A 118 4.10 22.97 -3.33
N ARG A 119 4.85 22.74 -4.38
CA ARG A 119 4.35 22.58 -5.74
C ARG A 119 4.29 21.12 -6.13
N THR A 120 3.26 20.71 -6.86
CA THR A 120 3.09 19.34 -7.33
C THR A 120 2.95 19.31 -8.85
N GLU A 121 3.63 18.39 -9.49
CA GLU A 121 3.50 18.10 -10.91
C GLU A 121 3.10 16.63 -11.08
N TRP A 122 2.03 16.36 -11.85
CA TRP A 122 1.48 15.05 -12.10
C TRP A 122 2.02 14.50 -13.42
N VAL A 123 2.56 13.29 -13.42
CA VAL A 123 3.26 12.70 -14.57
C VAL A 123 2.89 11.22 -14.69
N ASP A 124 2.61 10.73 -15.89
CA ASP A 124 2.48 9.30 -16.17
C ASP A 124 3.87 8.63 -16.22
N PHE A 125 4.26 7.99 -15.13
CA PHE A 125 5.54 7.28 -15.04
C PHE A 125 5.56 5.92 -15.74
N THR A 126 4.48 5.50 -16.37
CA THR A 126 4.52 4.38 -17.33
C THR A 126 5.15 4.80 -18.66
N ASN A 127 5.25 6.11 -18.93
CA ASN A 127 6.01 6.64 -20.06
C ASN A 127 7.51 6.68 -19.72
N PRO A 128 8.38 5.98 -20.48
CA PRO A 128 9.82 5.98 -20.23
C PRO A 128 10.49 7.37 -20.22
N GLU A 129 9.95 8.33 -20.96
CA GLU A 129 10.46 9.70 -21.02
C GLU A 129 10.26 10.46 -19.68
N ALA A 130 9.27 10.04 -18.87
CA ALA A 130 8.99 10.65 -17.59
C ALA A 130 10.17 10.50 -16.61
N ALA A 131 10.81 9.34 -16.59
CA ALA A 131 12.00 9.10 -15.76
C ALA A 131 13.18 9.99 -16.16
N ALA A 132 13.42 10.17 -17.46
CA ALA A 132 14.46 11.06 -17.97
C ALA A 132 14.20 12.53 -17.56
N GLY A 133 12.93 12.96 -17.59
CA GLY A 133 12.54 14.32 -17.20
C GLY A 133 12.78 14.67 -15.72
N ILE A 134 13.03 13.70 -14.82
CA ILE A 134 13.36 13.97 -13.41
C ILE A 134 14.67 14.79 -13.30
N ILE A 135 15.67 14.44 -14.11
CA ILE A 135 16.97 15.10 -14.09
C ILE A 135 16.84 16.59 -14.47
N GLU A 136 15.98 16.90 -15.43
CA GLU A 136 15.75 18.27 -15.90
C GLU A 136 14.95 19.10 -14.87
N ARG A 137 13.93 18.48 -14.25
CA ARG A 137 13.05 19.15 -13.27
C ARG A 137 13.71 19.37 -11.93
N GLN A 138 14.67 18.54 -11.54
CA GLN A 138 15.35 18.56 -10.23
C GLN A 138 14.36 18.74 -9.06
N PRO A 139 13.35 17.87 -8.93
CA PRO A 139 12.36 17.98 -7.87
C PRO A 139 13.01 17.70 -6.50
N ALA A 140 12.39 18.21 -5.43
CA ALA A 140 12.77 17.85 -4.07
C ALA A 140 12.46 16.38 -3.74
N MET A 141 11.48 15.80 -4.46
CA MET A 141 11.02 14.42 -4.24
C MET A 141 10.27 13.89 -5.45
N VAL A 142 10.41 12.60 -5.73
CA VAL A 142 9.53 11.84 -6.63
C VAL A 142 8.60 10.96 -5.80
N TRP A 143 7.30 10.97 -6.12
CA TRP A 143 6.29 10.19 -5.41
C TRP A 143 5.57 9.23 -6.35
N LEU A 144 5.66 7.94 -6.06
CA LEU A 144 5.10 6.87 -6.87
C LEU A 144 4.12 6.01 -6.06
N GLU A 145 3.20 5.37 -6.76
CA GLU A 145 2.39 4.24 -6.28
C GLU A 145 2.44 3.16 -7.36
N SER A 146 2.83 1.94 -7.02
CA SER A 146 2.93 0.85 -7.99
C SER A 146 2.68 -0.50 -7.32
N PRO A 147 1.66 -1.26 -7.79
CA PRO A 147 0.65 -0.91 -8.79
C PRO A 147 -0.25 0.25 -8.35
N THR A 148 -0.72 1.08 -9.30
CA THR A 148 -1.53 2.27 -9.01
C THR A 148 -2.99 1.94 -8.68
N ASN A 149 -3.66 2.81 -7.92
CA ASN A 149 -5.08 2.72 -7.61
C ASN A 149 -5.90 3.75 -8.41
N PRO A 150 -6.91 3.34 -9.21
CA PRO A 150 -7.48 2.00 -9.31
C PRO A 150 -7.01 1.20 -10.54
N LEU A 151 -6.20 1.77 -11.44
CA LEU A 151 -5.95 1.23 -12.78
C LEU A 151 -4.87 0.16 -12.84
N LEU A 152 -4.19 -0.11 -11.73
CA LEU A 152 -3.14 -1.12 -11.61
C LEU A 152 -1.99 -0.93 -12.62
N LYS A 153 -1.67 0.32 -13.01
CA LYS A 153 -0.47 0.61 -13.78
C LYS A 153 0.75 0.14 -12.98
N VAL A 154 1.70 -0.49 -13.63
CA VAL A 154 2.96 -0.93 -13.01
C VAL A 154 4.09 -0.05 -13.54
N ILE A 155 4.68 0.73 -12.64
CA ILE A 155 5.78 1.66 -12.96
C ILE A 155 7.10 0.87 -12.91
N ASP A 156 8.00 1.14 -13.85
CA ASP A 156 9.36 0.61 -13.83
C ASP A 156 10.18 1.31 -12.75
N LEU A 157 10.14 0.75 -11.52
CA LEU A 157 10.76 1.35 -10.35
C LEU A 157 12.28 1.46 -10.49
N ASP A 158 12.94 0.46 -11.09
CA ASP A 158 14.38 0.48 -11.29
C ASP A 158 14.80 1.64 -12.21
N ALA A 159 14.08 1.86 -13.31
CA ALA A 159 14.35 2.97 -14.23
C ALA A 159 14.15 4.33 -13.55
N VAL A 160 13.02 4.52 -12.84
CA VAL A 160 12.72 5.81 -12.17
C VAL A 160 13.69 6.07 -11.01
N CYS A 161 13.95 5.07 -10.17
CA CYS A 161 14.88 5.21 -9.04
C CYS A 161 16.31 5.44 -9.48
N SER A 162 16.75 4.83 -10.60
CA SER A 162 18.08 5.06 -11.17
C SER A 162 18.24 6.49 -11.68
N ALA A 163 17.22 7.02 -12.39
CA ALA A 163 17.23 8.41 -12.86
C ALA A 163 17.23 9.40 -11.69
N ALA A 164 16.35 9.18 -10.70
CA ALA A 164 16.25 10.03 -9.51
C ALA A 164 17.56 10.02 -8.68
N ARG A 165 18.19 8.86 -8.51
CA ARG A 165 19.49 8.73 -7.83
C ARG A 165 20.58 9.52 -8.53
N SER A 166 20.61 9.51 -9.87
CA SER A 166 21.57 10.28 -10.65
C SER A 166 21.40 11.80 -10.45
N ALA A 167 20.19 12.25 -10.12
CA ALA A 167 19.87 13.64 -9.81
C ALA A 167 19.97 13.97 -8.30
N GLY A 168 20.26 12.99 -7.44
CA GLY A 168 20.27 13.15 -5.98
C GLY A 168 18.88 13.36 -5.38
N VAL A 169 17.83 12.88 -6.05
CA VAL A 169 16.41 13.08 -5.68
C VAL A 169 15.88 11.84 -4.95
N PRO A 170 15.27 11.98 -3.75
CA PRO A 170 14.65 10.88 -3.06
C PRO A 170 13.38 10.41 -3.77
N VAL A 171 13.17 9.07 -3.78
CA VAL A 171 11.98 8.42 -4.32
C VAL A 171 11.17 7.78 -3.21
N VAL A 172 9.89 8.12 -3.12
CA VAL A 172 8.90 7.47 -2.28
C VAL A 172 8.05 6.54 -3.13
N VAL A 173 7.87 5.32 -2.69
CA VAL A 173 6.96 4.36 -3.32
C VAL A 173 5.90 3.92 -2.33
N ASP A 174 4.64 4.22 -2.61
CA ASP A 174 3.51 3.60 -1.91
C ASP A 174 3.34 2.17 -2.43
N ASN A 175 3.71 1.20 -1.59
CA ASN A 175 3.71 -0.23 -1.89
C ASN A 175 2.49 -0.96 -1.30
N THR A 176 1.45 -0.22 -0.93
CA THR A 176 0.28 -0.77 -0.22
C THR A 176 -0.40 -1.90 -0.98
N PHE A 177 -0.50 -1.82 -2.33
CA PHE A 177 -1.19 -2.84 -3.14
C PHE A 177 -0.37 -4.12 -3.31
N ALA A 178 0.95 -4.01 -3.33
CA ALA A 178 1.84 -5.14 -3.54
C ALA A 178 2.31 -5.80 -2.24
N THR A 179 2.57 -5.03 -1.21
CA THR A 179 3.32 -5.44 -0.01
C THR A 179 4.76 -5.89 -0.33
N ALA A 180 5.62 -6.03 0.67
CA ALA A 180 6.97 -6.53 0.49
C ALA A 180 7.07 -8.00 0.02
N LEU A 181 5.98 -8.74 0.05
CA LEU A 181 5.92 -10.12 -0.46
C LEU A 181 5.84 -10.18 -1.97
N VAL A 182 5.21 -9.18 -2.59
CA VAL A 182 5.05 -9.10 -4.05
C VAL A 182 6.09 -8.16 -4.66
N GLN A 183 6.40 -7.02 -4.03
CA GLN A 183 7.32 -6.03 -4.58
C GLN A 183 8.12 -5.37 -3.45
N ARG A 184 9.42 -5.17 -3.65
CA ARG A 184 10.33 -4.54 -2.67
C ARG A 184 10.96 -3.28 -3.24
N PRO A 185 10.33 -2.11 -3.05
CA PRO A 185 10.79 -0.86 -3.63
C PRO A 185 12.22 -0.48 -3.24
N LEU A 186 12.64 -0.75 -2.00
CA LEU A 186 13.98 -0.43 -1.52
C LEU A 186 15.07 -1.22 -2.26
N GLU A 187 14.84 -2.51 -2.56
CA GLU A 187 15.74 -3.33 -3.38
C GLU A 187 15.82 -2.82 -4.83
N LEU A 188 14.76 -2.14 -5.32
CA LEU A 188 14.70 -1.50 -6.64
C LEU A 188 15.21 -0.05 -6.62
N GLY A 189 15.75 0.41 -5.50
CA GLY A 189 16.43 1.69 -5.37
C GLY A 189 15.58 2.86 -4.88
N ALA A 190 14.36 2.62 -4.41
CA ALA A 190 13.57 3.64 -3.73
C ALA A 190 14.26 4.08 -2.42
N THR A 191 14.09 5.34 -2.04
CA THR A 191 14.57 5.89 -0.77
C THR A 191 13.66 5.50 0.38
N LEU A 192 12.35 5.51 0.13
CA LEU A 192 11.31 5.22 1.10
C LEU A 192 10.27 4.26 0.50
N SER A 193 9.98 3.17 1.22
CA SER A 193 8.81 2.31 0.98
C SER A 193 7.74 2.68 2.00
N LEU A 194 6.59 3.14 1.52
CA LEU A 194 5.42 3.47 2.32
C LEU A 194 4.37 2.37 2.17
N THR A 195 3.70 2.02 3.25
CA THR A 195 2.56 1.11 3.21
C THR A 195 1.46 1.53 4.20
N SER A 196 0.22 1.44 3.80
CA SER A 196 -0.91 1.43 4.72
C SER A 196 -1.02 0.06 5.36
N THR A 197 -0.59 -0.06 6.62
CA THR A 197 -0.69 -1.32 7.37
C THR A 197 -2.14 -1.72 7.67
N THR A 198 -3.09 -0.79 7.51
CA THR A 198 -4.54 -1.00 7.52
C THR A 198 -5.00 -2.11 6.57
N LYS A 199 -4.26 -2.30 5.44
CA LYS A 199 -4.63 -3.17 4.31
C LYS A 199 -4.12 -4.60 4.52
N TYR A 200 -3.42 -5.16 3.56
CA TYR A 200 -2.90 -6.54 3.60
C TYR A 200 -2.09 -6.89 4.85
N ILE A 201 -1.30 -5.93 5.37
CA ILE A 201 -0.44 -6.18 6.54
C ILE A 201 -1.28 -6.62 7.73
N ASN A 202 -2.29 -5.83 8.09
CA ASN A 202 -3.28 -6.21 9.11
C ASN A 202 -4.22 -7.33 8.61
N GLY A 203 -4.90 -7.10 7.48
CA GLY A 203 -5.70 -8.06 6.74
C GLY A 203 -7.01 -8.50 7.39
N HIS A 204 -7.46 -7.86 8.47
CA HIS A 204 -8.66 -8.27 9.23
C HIS A 204 -9.67 -7.14 9.41
N SER A 205 -9.52 -6.01 8.72
CA SER A 205 -10.46 -4.87 8.70
C SER A 205 -10.78 -4.28 10.08
N ASP A 206 -9.90 -4.46 11.09
CA ASP A 206 -10.11 -4.14 12.50
C ASP A 206 -9.07 -3.18 13.10
N ALA A 207 -8.09 -2.70 12.31
CA ALA A 207 -7.07 -1.75 12.77
C ALA A 207 -6.68 -0.75 11.68
N LEU A 208 -6.28 0.45 12.10
CA LEU A 208 -5.70 1.47 11.23
C LEU A 208 -4.20 1.61 11.50
N GLY A 209 -3.42 1.84 10.44
CA GLY A 209 -2.01 2.12 10.58
C GLY A 209 -1.33 2.42 9.25
N GLY A 210 -0.11 2.93 9.37
CA GLY A 210 0.81 3.16 8.26
C GLY A 210 2.23 2.88 8.69
N ALA A 211 3.11 2.67 7.74
CA ALA A 211 4.53 2.52 7.99
C ALA A 211 5.36 3.14 6.87
N VAL A 212 6.55 3.61 7.22
CA VAL A 212 7.60 4.02 6.30
C VAL A 212 8.85 3.20 6.61
N CYS A 213 9.37 2.52 5.60
CA CYS A 213 10.59 1.72 5.67
C CYS A 213 11.70 2.37 4.85
N THR A 214 12.94 2.28 5.34
CA THR A 214 14.11 2.85 4.67
C THR A 214 15.41 2.22 5.16
N ASP A 215 16.45 2.23 4.31
CA ASP A 215 17.81 1.89 4.72
C ASP A 215 18.63 3.11 5.11
N GLU A 216 18.12 4.34 4.89
CA GLU A 216 18.82 5.57 5.18
C GLU A 216 18.56 6.08 6.61
N PRO A 217 19.57 6.10 7.52
CA PRO A 217 19.39 6.58 8.89
C PRO A 217 18.90 8.04 8.98
N SER A 218 19.27 8.87 8.02
CA SER A 218 18.82 10.27 7.96
C SER A 218 17.31 10.40 7.72
N TRP A 219 16.75 9.56 6.86
CA TRP A 219 15.31 9.51 6.62
C TRP A 219 14.56 8.89 7.80
N HIS A 220 15.10 7.83 8.41
CA HIS A 220 14.54 7.28 9.63
C HIS A 220 14.42 8.33 10.74
N GLN A 221 15.48 9.12 10.98
CA GLN A 221 15.45 10.21 11.97
C GLN A 221 14.36 11.25 11.66
N LYS A 222 14.19 11.64 10.38
CA LYS A 222 13.11 12.54 9.97
C LYS A 222 11.73 11.95 10.25
N MET A 223 11.53 10.64 9.99
CA MET A 223 10.26 9.97 10.23
C MET A 223 9.94 9.88 11.72
N VAL A 224 10.89 9.50 12.56
CA VAL A 224 10.74 9.49 14.03
C VAL A 224 10.45 10.89 14.57
N PHE A 225 11.14 11.92 14.05
CA PHE A 225 10.85 13.30 14.42
C PHE A 225 9.42 13.71 14.04
N ALA A 226 8.99 13.45 12.80
CA ALA A 226 7.65 13.79 12.33
C ALA A 226 6.57 13.06 13.14
N GLN A 227 6.75 11.76 13.41
CA GLN A 227 5.85 10.96 14.24
C GLN A 227 5.61 11.63 15.59
N LYS A 228 6.70 12.03 16.28
CA LYS A 228 6.66 12.65 17.60
C LYS A 228 6.14 14.09 17.57
N ALA A 229 6.67 14.92 16.68
CA ALA A 229 6.43 16.36 16.65
C ALA A 229 5.02 16.70 16.15
N LEU A 230 4.53 15.96 15.14
CA LEU A 230 3.19 16.15 14.57
C LEU A 230 2.11 15.30 15.25
N GLY A 231 2.49 14.42 16.19
CA GLY A 231 1.55 13.57 16.89
C GLY A 231 0.95 12.46 16.02
N LEU A 232 1.71 11.95 15.04
CA LEU A 232 1.25 10.97 14.05
C LEU A 232 1.40 9.50 14.50
N MET A 233 1.73 9.27 15.77
CA MET A 233 1.92 7.94 16.33
C MET A 233 0.64 7.10 16.28
N PRO A 234 0.76 5.76 16.13
CA PRO A 234 -0.38 4.83 16.19
C PRO A 234 -0.87 4.60 17.63
N SER A 235 -1.96 3.86 17.77
CA SER A 235 -2.38 3.26 19.04
C SER A 235 -1.53 2.00 19.34
N PRO A 236 -1.11 1.75 20.60
CA PRO A 236 -0.48 0.48 20.98
C PRO A 236 -1.36 -0.73 20.70
N PHE A 237 -2.67 -0.59 20.81
CA PHE A 237 -3.64 -1.65 20.52
C PHE A 237 -3.68 -1.98 19.02
N ASP A 238 -3.73 -0.96 18.16
CA ASP A 238 -3.67 -1.18 16.70
C ASP A 238 -2.33 -1.83 16.29
N CYS A 239 -1.22 -1.38 16.86
CA CYS A 239 0.09 -2.02 16.62
C CYS A 239 0.09 -3.49 17.02
N TRP A 240 -0.57 -3.85 18.13
CA TRP A 240 -0.70 -5.23 18.56
C TRP A 240 -1.55 -6.06 17.60
N LEU A 241 -2.71 -5.54 17.15
CA LEU A 241 -3.55 -6.19 16.12
C LEU A 241 -2.79 -6.39 14.82
N ILE A 242 -2.09 -5.36 14.34
CA ILE A 242 -1.29 -5.43 13.10
C ILE A 242 -0.14 -6.45 13.27
N THR A 243 0.54 -6.48 14.42
CA THR A 243 1.57 -7.50 14.72
C THR A 243 1.00 -8.92 14.69
N ARG A 244 -0.23 -9.10 15.15
CA ARG A 244 -0.94 -10.37 15.05
C ARG A 244 -1.31 -10.69 13.60
N GLY A 245 -1.83 -9.71 12.86
CA GLY A 245 -2.28 -9.87 11.47
C GLY A 245 -1.15 -10.25 10.52
N ILE A 246 0.02 -9.63 10.66
CA ILE A 246 1.17 -9.86 9.76
C ILE A 246 1.69 -11.30 9.82
N LYS A 247 1.50 -12.01 10.95
CA LYS A 247 1.93 -13.41 11.09
C LYS A 247 1.29 -14.36 10.07
N THR A 248 0.10 -14.03 9.57
CA THR A 248 -0.62 -14.80 8.54
C THR A 248 -0.57 -14.16 7.15
N LEU A 249 0.12 -13.04 6.99
CA LEU A 249 0.19 -12.31 5.72
C LEU A 249 0.60 -13.21 4.54
N PRO A 250 1.65 -14.05 4.62
CA PRO A 250 2.04 -14.90 3.49
C PRO A 250 0.97 -15.92 3.09
N LEU A 251 0.27 -16.50 4.06
CA LEU A 251 -0.82 -17.45 3.80
C LEU A 251 -2.00 -16.77 3.13
N ARG A 252 -2.43 -15.63 3.68
CA ARG A 252 -3.56 -14.86 3.16
C ARG A 252 -3.27 -14.34 1.75
N LEU A 253 -2.13 -13.69 1.56
CA LEU A 253 -1.79 -13.10 0.28
C LEU A 253 -1.64 -14.14 -0.84
N ASN A 254 -1.09 -15.32 -0.55
CA ASN A 254 -1.02 -16.41 -1.52
C ASN A 254 -2.42 -16.87 -1.96
N GLN A 255 -3.37 -17.03 -1.03
CA GLN A 255 -4.73 -17.39 -1.37
C GLN A 255 -5.44 -16.26 -2.14
N GLN A 256 -5.28 -15.01 -1.69
CA GLN A 256 -5.85 -13.83 -2.33
C GLN A 256 -5.32 -13.65 -3.78
N MET A 257 -4.03 -13.88 -4.02
CA MET A 257 -3.45 -13.82 -5.36
C MET A 257 -3.96 -14.95 -6.26
N ALA A 258 -4.13 -16.16 -5.72
CA ALA A 258 -4.71 -17.28 -6.46
C ALA A 258 -6.16 -16.97 -6.88
N ASN A 259 -6.96 -16.44 -5.96
CA ASN A 259 -8.33 -15.99 -6.24
C ASN A 259 -8.35 -14.86 -7.27
N ALA A 260 -7.45 -13.88 -7.15
CA ALA A 260 -7.36 -12.75 -8.08
C ALA A 260 -7.01 -13.20 -9.52
N ALA A 261 -6.09 -14.14 -9.67
CA ALA A 261 -5.74 -14.70 -10.97
C ALA A 261 -6.93 -15.42 -11.60
N ALA A 262 -7.60 -16.30 -10.83
CA ALA A 262 -8.76 -17.04 -11.33
C ALA A 262 -9.93 -16.11 -11.71
N VAL A 263 -10.23 -15.09 -10.88
CA VAL A 263 -11.26 -14.09 -11.18
C VAL A 263 -10.88 -13.26 -12.40
N ALA A 264 -9.63 -12.83 -12.53
CA ALA A 264 -9.18 -12.03 -13.67
C ALA A 264 -9.31 -12.82 -14.98
N ASP A 265 -8.94 -14.11 -14.98
CA ASP A 265 -9.05 -14.98 -16.17
C ASP A 265 -10.51 -15.27 -16.52
N HIS A 266 -11.36 -15.53 -15.51
CA HIS A 266 -12.78 -15.75 -15.71
C HIS A 266 -13.47 -14.53 -16.31
N LEU A 267 -13.26 -13.35 -15.73
CA LEU A 267 -13.88 -12.10 -16.18
C LEU A 267 -13.39 -11.62 -17.54
N ALA A 268 -12.19 -11.99 -17.96
CA ALA A 268 -11.67 -11.61 -19.27
C ALA A 268 -12.42 -12.22 -20.45
N SER A 269 -13.15 -13.30 -20.24
CA SER A 269 -14.01 -13.95 -21.23
C SER A 269 -15.50 -13.60 -21.08
N HIS A 270 -15.87 -12.83 -20.06
CA HIS A 270 -17.27 -12.52 -19.78
C HIS A 270 -17.82 -11.41 -20.69
N PRO A 271 -18.98 -11.58 -21.37
CA PRO A 271 -19.49 -10.63 -22.37
C PRO A 271 -19.80 -9.22 -21.84
N ALA A 272 -20.18 -9.10 -20.56
CA ALA A 272 -20.43 -7.80 -19.92
C ALA A 272 -19.14 -7.03 -19.55
N VAL A 273 -17.95 -7.65 -19.65
CA VAL A 273 -16.66 -7.07 -19.30
C VAL A 273 -15.93 -6.64 -20.58
N SER A 274 -15.61 -5.35 -20.66
CA SER A 274 -14.90 -4.79 -21.83
C SER A 274 -13.38 -4.96 -21.75
N TRP A 275 -12.83 -4.95 -20.56
CA TRP A 275 -11.40 -5.16 -20.29
C TRP A 275 -11.17 -5.55 -18.84
N VAL A 276 -10.05 -6.23 -18.60
CA VAL A 276 -9.54 -6.59 -17.28
C VAL A 276 -8.14 -6.00 -17.11
N ARG A 277 -7.84 -5.44 -15.94
CA ARG A 277 -6.49 -5.06 -15.51
C ARG A 277 -6.10 -5.91 -14.31
N TYR A 278 -5.04 -6.68 -14.48
CA TYR A 278 -4.42 -7.49 -13.45
C TYR A 278 -2.94 -7.70 -13.83
N PRO A 279 -1.96 -7.27 -13.02
CA PRO A 279 -0.54 -7.35 -13.39
C PRO A 279 -0.05 -8.78 -13.68
N GLY A 280 -0.77 -9.78 -13.18
CA GLY A 280 -0.48 -11.20 -13.43
C GLY A 280 -0.85 -11.71 -14.82
N ARG A 281 -1.67 -11.00 -15.60
CA ARG A 281 -2.12 -11.43 -16.93
C ARG A 281 -1.13 -11.04 -18.02
N ASP A 282 -1.06 -11.85 -19.07
CA ASP A 282 -0.16 -11.62 -20.20
C ASP A 282 -0.55 -10.42 -21.06
N ASP A 283 -1.83 -10.03 -21.07
CA ASP A 283 -2.35 -8.86 -21.78
C ASP A 283 -2.25 -7.54 -20.99
N HIS A 284 -1.64 -7.57 -19.78
CA HIS A 284 -1.43 -6.34 -19.03
C HIS A 284 -0.41 -5.43 -19.72
N PRO A 285 -0.70 -4.11 -19.91
CA PRO A 285 0.19 -3.20 -20.66
C PRO A 285 1.64 -3.16 -20.17
N GLN A 286 1.85 -3.28 -18.87
CA GLN A 286 3.19 -3.30 -18.25
C GLN A 286 3.60 -4.71 -17.80
N ARG A 287 3.12 -5.78 -18.46
CA ARG A 287 3.43 -7.16 -18.09
C ARG A 287 4.94 -7.43 -17.97
N ALA A 288 5.73 -6.92 -18.90
CA ALA A 288 7.19 -7.11 -18.89
C ALA A 288 7.84 -6.48 -17.64
N VAL A 289 7.35 -5.33 -17.19
CA VAL A 289 7.81 -4.67 -15.96
C VAL A 289 7.38 -5.49 -14.74
N ALA A 290 6.11 -5.89 -14.68
CA ALA A 290 5.59 -6.70 -13.58
C ALA A 290 6.39 -8.01 -13.39
N LEU A 291 6.72 -8.70 -14.47
CA LEU A 291 7.53 -9.94 -14.43
C LEU A 291 8.93 -9.73 -13.85
N ARG A 292 9.54 -8.56 -14.04
CA ARG A 292 10.90 -8.28 -13.53
C ARG A 292 10.91 -7.91 -12.06
N GLN A 293 9.90 -7.17 -11.59
CA GLN A 293 9.96 -6.53 -10.26
C GLN A 293 8.93 -7.08 -9.25
N MET A 294 7.97 -7.90 -9.69
CA MET A 294 6.89 -8.39 -8.83
C MET A 294 6.91 -9.93 -8.73
N ASN A 295 6.69 -10.43 -7.52
CA ASN A 295 6.49 -11.86 -7.25
C ASN A 295 4.99 -12.20 -7.29
N GLY A 296 4.36 -12.07 -8.47
CA GLY A 296 2.93 -12.29 -8.68
C GLY A 296 2.18 -11.01 -9.05
N GLY A 297 0.88 -11.14 -9.31
CA GLY A 297 0.02 -10.04 -9.79
C GLY A 297 -0.62 -9.18 -8.70
N GLY A 298 -0.39 -9.50 -7.41
CA GLY A 298 -1.15 -8.91 -6.32
C GLY A 298 -2.56 -9.51 -6.21
N ALA A 299 -3.44 -8.90 -5.40
CA ALA A 299 -4.77 -9.44 -5.14
C ALA A 299 -5.90 -8.43 -5.45
N ILE A 300 -5.62 -7.46 -6.29
CA ILE A 300 -6.60 -6.51 -6.84
C ILE A 300 -6.81 -6.81 -8.31
N VAL A 301 -8.08 -6.83 -8.73
CA VAL A 301 -8.49 -6.89 -10.13
C VAL A 301 -9.33 -5.67 -10.44
N THR A 302 -9.05 -4.99 -11.54
CA THR A 302 -9.86 -3.87 -12.02
C THR A 302 -10.45 -4.23 -13.37
N ILE A 303 -11.75 -3.96 -13.53
CA ILE A 303 -12.49 -4.26 -14.75
C ILE A 303 -13.24 -3.03 -15.26
N GLY A 304 -13.44 -2.99 -16.57
CA GLY A 304 -14.38 -2.09 -17.22
C GLY A 304 -15.63 -2.86 -17.63
N LEU A 305 -16.80 -2.39 -17.24
CA LEU A 305 -18.10 -2.93 -17.66
C LEU A 305 -18.66 -2.16 -18.84
N ASN A 306 -19.38 -2.84 -19.72
CA ASN A 306 -20.23 -2.25 -20.75
C ASN A 306 -21.57 -1.83 -20.14
N ALA A 307 -21.55 -0.91 -19.17
CA ALA A 307 -22.72 -0.57 -18.34
C ALA A 307 -22.76 0.93 -18.01
N SER A 308 -23.95 1.47 -17.78
CA SER A 308 -24.11 2.79 -17.20
C SER A 308 -23.69 2.81 -15.72
N LEU A 309 -23.52 4.00 -15.14
CA LEU A 309 -23.22 4.16 -13.71
C LEU A 309 -24.23 3.44 -12.83
N GLU A 310 -25.54 3.60 -13.10
CA GLU A 310 -26.60 2.98 -12.34
C GLU A 310 -26.56 1.46 -12.43
N GLN A 311 -26.29 0.92 -13.62
CA GLN A 311 -26.18 -0.52 -13.87
C GLN A 311 -24.96 -1.12 -13.15
N ALA A 312 -23.78 -0.47 -13.29
CA ALA A 312 -22.55 -0.88 -12.59
C ALA A 312 -22.72 -0.86 -11.06
N TYR A 313 -23.38 0.18 -10.55
CA TYR A 313 -23.67 0.31 -9.12
C TYR A 313 -24.67 -0.74 -8.63
N ALA A 314 -25.73 -1.02 -9.41
CA ALA A 314 -26.71 -2.06 -9.10
C ALA A 314 -26.06 -3.45 -9.08
N MET A 315 -25.19 -3.76 -10.03
CA MET A 315 -24.39 -4.99 -10.07
C MET A 315 -23.56 -5.15 -8.80
N CYS A 316 -22.84 -4.10 -8.37
CA CYS A 316 -22.06 -4.16 -7.12
C CYS A 316 -22.94 -4.50 -5.90
N LYS A 317 -24.18 -3.99 -5.85
CA LYS A 317 -25.13 -4.27 -4.74
C LYS A 317 -25.75 -5.65 -4.79
N ALA A 318 -25.74 -6.31 -5.92
CA ALA A 318 -26.33 -7.65 -6.08
C ALA A 318 -25.41 -8.76 -5.58
N LEU A 319 -24.12 -8.48 -5.39
CA LEU A 319 -23.13 -9.43 -4.86
C LEU A 319 -23.44 -9.78 -3.39
N ARG A 320 -23.19 -11.04 -3.05
CA ARG A 320 -23.41 -11.59 -1.71
C ARG A 320 -22.12 -11.74 -0.91
N TRP A 321 -21.04 -12.10 -1.58
CA TRP A 321 -19.75 -12.39 -0.96
C TRP A 321 -18.75 -11.26 -1.13
N PHE A 322 -19.00 -10.33 -2.04
CA PHE A 322 -18.24 -9.08 -2.13
C PHE A 322 -18.98 -7.96 -1.39
N THR A 323 -18.39 -7.47 -0.32
CA THR A 323 -18.95 -6.30 0.36
C THR A 323 -18.62 -5.03 -0.41
N MET A 324 -19.63 -4.23 -0.76
CA MET A 324 -19.41 -2.94 -1.38
C MET A 324 -18.92 -1.94 -0.34
N ALA A 325 -17.62 -1.70 -0.33
CA ALA A 325 -16.97 -0.83 0.66
C ALA A 325 -15.67 -0.21 0.09
N GLU A 326 -15.26 0.90 0.70
CA GLU A 326 -13.88 1.37 0.56
C GLU A 326 -12.96 0.45 1.36
N SER A 327 -11.72 0.41 1.02
CA SER A 327 -10.65 -0.41 1.56
C SER A 327 -10.28 -1.57 0.63
N LEU A 328 -9.38 -2.43 1.09
CA LEU A 328 -8.85 -3.59 0.36
C LEU A 328 -7.99 -4.46 1.29
N GLY A 329 -7.64 -5.65 0.84
CA GLY A 329 -6.62 -6.48 1.47
C GLY A 329 -7.05 -7.24 2.72
N GLY A 330 -8.36 -7.20 3.06
CA GLY A 330 -8.96 -8.02 4.10
C GLY A 330 -9.05 -9.49 3.70
N VAL A 331 -9.35 -10.37 4.67
CA VAL A 331 -9.68 -11.78 4.41
C VAL A 331 -10.99 -11.92 3.64
N GLU A 332 -11.88 -10.93 3.74
CA GLU A 332 -13.12 -10.79 2.99
C GLU A 332 -12.89 -10.09 1.64
N SER A 333 -13.63 -10.48 0.62
CA SER A 333 -13.65 -9.82 -0.68
C SER A 333 -14.44 -8.52 -0.64
N LEU A 334 -13.84 -7.45 -1.19
CA LEU A 334 -14.46 -6.13 -1.28
C LEU A 334 -14.62 -5.71 -2.74
N ILE A 335 -15.70 -5.00 -3.03
CA ILE A 335 -15.93 -4.34 -4.32
C ILE A 335 -16.07 -2.84 -4.14
N CYS A 336 -15.45 -2.08 -5.01
CA CYS A 336 -15.49 -0.64 -5.03
C CYS A 336 -15.85 -0.14 -6.42
N HIS A 337 -16.74 0.86 -6.48
CA HIS A 337 -17.02 1.64 -7.69
C HIS A 337 -16.24 2.98 -7.60
N PRO A 338 -15.06 3.09 -8.19
CA PRO A 338 -14.17 4.24 -7.97
C PRO A 338 -14.81 5.59 -8.32
N ALA A 339 -15.59 5.66 -9.38
CA ALA A 339 -16.20 6.91 -9.83
C ALA A 339 -17.12 7.58 -8.79
N THR A 340 -17.82 6.80 -7.95
CA THR A 340 -18.74 7.30 -6.90
C THR A 340 -18.21 7.15 -5.47
N MET A 341 -17.06 6.44 -5.27
CA MET A 341 -16.48 6.17 -3.96
C MET A 341 -15.10 6.84 -3.83
N THR A 342 -14.04 6.11 -4.09
CA THR A 342 -12.65 6.58 -3.84
C THR A 342 -12.25 7.83 -4.62
N HIS A 343 -12.87 8.08 -5.79
CA HIS A 343 -12.62 9.23 -6.66
C HIS A 343 -13.87 10.13 -6.81
N ALA A 344 -14.84 10.02 -5.90
CA ALA A 344 -16.08 10.82 -5.98
C ALA A 344 -15.80 12.33 -5.99
N ALA A 345 -14.80 12.80 -5.26
CA ALA A 345 -14.41 14.20 -5.17
C ALA A 345 -13.59 14.72 -6.38
N VAL A 346 -13.18 13.84 -7.30
CA VAL A 346 -12.41 14.20 -8.51
C VAL A 346 -13.38 14.67 -9.60
N SER A 347 -13.04 15.76 -10.34
CA SER A 347 -13.91 16.26 -11.41
C SER A 347 -14.09 15.24 -12.55
N ALA A 348 -15.18 15.37 -13.31
CA ALA A 348 -15.47 14.46 -14.42
C ALA A 348 -14.38 14.49 -15.49
N GLU A 349 -13.82 15.66 -15.77
CA GLU A 349 -12.76 15.88 -16.73
C GLU A 349 -11.48 15.12 -16.32
N ILE A 350 -11.09 15.23 -15.06
CA ILE A 350 -9.91 14.53 -14.51
C ILE A 350 -10.16 13.02 -14.48
N LYS A 351 -11.34 12.55 -14.06
CA LYS A 351 -11.69 11.13 -14.12
C LYS A 351 -11.53 10.58 -15.54
N THR A 352 -12.06 11.30 -16.52
CA THR A 352 -11.94 10.90 -17.95
C THR A 352 -10.48 10.86 -18.39
N ALA A 353 -9.69 11.87 -18.05
CA ALA A 353 -8.25 11.92 -18.38
C ALA A 353 -7.49 10.76 -17.75
N LEU A 354 -7.83 10.38 -16.51
CA LEU A 354 -7.25 9.25 -15.80
C LEU A 354 -7.80 7.88 -16.25
N GLY A 355 -8.80 7.84 -17.16
CA GLY A 355 -9.43 6.59 -17.61
C GLY A 355 -10.40 5.97 -16.57
N ILE A 356 -10.89 6.74 -15.61
CA ILE A 356 -11.87 6.31 -14.62
C ILE A 356 -13.28 6.52 -15.19
N SER A 357 -13.82 5.48 -15.82
CA SER A 357 -15.17 5.48 -16.40
C SER A 357 -16.24 5.10 -15.37
N ASP A 358 -17.51 5.35 -15.75
CA ASP A 358 -18.69 4.97 -14.95
C ASP A 358 -18.86 3.45 -14.81
N GLY A 359 -18.31 2.67 -15.72
CA GLY A 359 -18.32 1.20 -15.67
C GLY A 359 -17.08 0.61 -14.99
N LEU A 360 -16.18 1.43 -14.42
CA LEU A 360 -14.97 0.94 -13.79
C LEU A 360 -15.26 0.36 -12.40
N ILE A 361 -14.87 -0.90 -12.19
CA ILE A 361 -15.03 -1.62 -10.92
C ILE A 361 -13.66 -2.12 -10.45
N ARG A 362 -13.38 -1.97 -9.15
CA ARG A 362 -12.21 -2.55 -8.50
C ARG A 362 -12.63 -3.64 -7.54
N LEU A 363 -12.07 -4.83 -7.70
CA LEU A 363 -12.26 -6.01 -6.85
C LEU A 363 -11.00 -6.19 -5.99
N SER A 364 -11.15 -6.29 -4.68
CA SER A 364 -10.11 -6.73 -3.74
C SER A 364 -10.46 -8.14 -3.30
N LEU A 365 -9.68 -9.13 -3.74
CA LEU A 365 -9.98 -10.53 -3.49
C LEU A 365 -9.57 -10.93 -2.07
N GLY A 366 -10.47 -11.61 -1.39
CA GLY A 366 -10.26 -12.20 -0.08
C GLY A 366 -9.78 -13.66 -0.15
N CYS A 367 -9.99 -14.37 0.95
CA CYS A 367 -9.55 -15.75 1.14
C CYS A 367 -10.69 -16.78 0.98
N GLU A 368 -11.85 -16.37 0.51
CA GLU A 368 -13.03 -17.23 0.31
C GLU A 368 -12.75 -18.33 -0.72
N ASP A 369 -13.63 -19.33 -0.77
CA ASP A 369 -13.59 -20.34 -1.82
C ASP A 369 -13.82 -19.70 -3.18
N ILE A 370 -12.95 -20.01 -4.14
CA ILE A 370 -13.00 -19.39 -5.47
C ILE A 370 -14.29 -19.70 -6.21
N THR A 371 -14.86 -20.88 -6.02
CA THR A 371 -16.10 -21.29 -6.68
C THR A 371 -17.27 -20.40 -6.27
N ASP A 372 -17.35 -20.06 -4.98
CA ASP A 372 -18.38 -19.17 -4.45
C ASP A 372 -18.24 -17.74 -5.03
N LEU A 373 -17.00 -17.24 -5.13
CA LEU A 373 -16.74 -15.92 -5.69
C LEU A 373 -17.11 -15.84 -7.18
N LEU A 374 -16.78 -16.88 -7.98
CA LEU A 374 -17.09 -16.90 -9.41
C LEU A 374 -18.61 -16.99 -9.65
N ILE A 375 -19.32 -17.85 -8.91
CA ILE A 375 -20.78 -17.96 -9.00
C ILE A 375 -21.46 -16.63 -8.64
N ASP A 376 -20.98 -15.95 -7.62
CA ASP A 376 -21.53 -14.66 -7.18
C ASP A 376 -21.32 -13.56 -8.23
N LEU A 377 -20.13 -13.52 -8.84
CA LEU A 377 -19.81 -12.59 -9.93
C LEU A 377 -20.69 -12.87 -11.17
N ASP A 378 -20.82 -14.12 -11.59
CA ASP A 378 -21.68 -14.50 -12.74
C ASP A 378 -23.13 -14.10 -12.50
N HIS A 379 -23.64 -14.36 -11.29
CA HIS A 379 -24.99 -13.96 -10.92
C HIS A 379 -25.19 -12.45 -11.02
N ALA A 380 -24.28 -11.65 -10.43
CA ALA A 380 -24.39 -10.20 -10.45
C ALA A 380 -24.24 -9.63 -11.88
N LEU A 381 -23.31 -10.16 -12.67
CA LEU A 381 -23.07 -9.75 -14.05
C LEU A 381 -24.24 -10.13 -14.99
N SER A 382 -24.98 -11.20 -14.70
CA SER A 382 -26.16 -11.58 -15.47
C SER A 382 -27.33 -10.57 -15.38
N LEU A 383 -27.26 -9.61 -14.45
CA LEU A 383 -28.22 -8.53 -14.33
C LEU A 383 -27.94 -7.36 -15.29
N LEU A 384 -26.79 -7.36 -15.93
CA LEU A 384 -26.41 -6.38 -16.95
C LEU A 384 -27.01 -6.79 -18.31
N PRO A 385 -27.38 -5.80 -19.17
CA PRO A 385 -28.00 -6.07 -20.47
C PRO A 385 -27.08 -6.81 -21.44
#